data_f470be3ff361de088490712d08fc4218
#
_entry.id   f470be3ff361de088490712d08fc4218
#
_cell.length_a   1.000
_cell.length_b   1.000
_cell.length_c   1.000
_cell.angle_alpha   90.00
_cell.angle_beta   90.00
_cell.angle_gamma   90.00
#
_symmetry.space_group_name_H-M   'P 1'
#
loop_
_entity.id
_entity.type
_entity.pdbx_description
1 polymer ?
#
loop_
_entity_poly.entity_id
_entity_poly.type
_entity_poly.pdbx_seq_one_letter_code
_entity_poly.pdbx_strand_id
1 'polypeptide(L)'
;MTAHISSPNAPYPTPAAATTTHHQANFTISTRKLPILKSGPIDAMSARLGIPIPEMIFGDNLVSITHNPSGWSIDFTAEAALDTVDKTGERMLQVAYADEWSSSREKTSAGISEVVKPYDWSYSTSYRGRETAPSTDKALAVGDNTPAIPLELLKRRDPILFSDEVVLYESELDDNGISIVSVKVRVMQRRMLLLCRMFMRLDSVVVRVRDTRVYVDFDTDLVIREYTAREDGFSNVKRVGLSCLPDSLMLCSLTRWHRISSWRA
;
A
#
# COMPACT_ATOMS: atom_id res chain seq x y z
N MET A 1 10.42 22.29 -11.24
CA MET A 1 10.73 21.46 -10.07
C MET A 1 12.12 20.91 -10.25
N THR A 2 13.09 21.42 -9.49
CA THR A 2 14.50 20.99 -9.56
C THR A 2 14.64 19.72 -8.74
N ALA A 3 14.92 18.60 -9.41
CA ALA A 3 15.27 17.35 -8.73
C ALA A 3 16.58 17.56 -7.96
N HIS A 4 16.51 17.47 -6.64
CA HIS A 4 17.70 17.40 -5.80
C HIS A 4 18.38 16.04 -6.03
N ILE A 5 19.40 16.03 -6.87
CA ILE A 5 20.30 14.89 -6.99
C ILE A 5 21.15 14.92 -5.70
N SER A 6 20.84 14.06 -4.76
CA SER A 6 21.66 13.87 -3.57
C SER A 6 23.03 13.29 -3.98
N SER A 7 24.10 13.82 -3.37
CA SER A 7 25.46 13.32 -3.56
C SER A 7 25.53 11.82 -3.26
N PRO A 8 26.24 11.00 -4.07
CA PRO A 8 26.33 9.55 -3.87
C PRO A 8 26.98 9.13 -2.54
N ASN A 9 27.58 10.06 -1.80
CA ASN A 9 28.23 9.83 -0.52
C ASN A 9 27.49 10.45 0.69
N ALA A 10 26.24 10.93 0.50
CA ALA A 10 25.49 11.42 1.66
C ALA A 10 25.20 10.28 2.65
N PRO A 11 25.41 10.49 3.96
CA PRO A 11 25.09 9.47 4.94
C PRO A 11 23.60 9.14 4.91
N TYR A 12 23.27 7.85 5.09
CA TYR A 12 21.88 7.40 5.17
C TYR A 12 21.18 8.16 6.32
N PRO A 13 20.05 8.85 6.06
CA PRO A 13 19.37 9.64 7.10
C PRO A 13 18.95 8.74 8.27
N THR A 14 19.03 9.24 9.48
CA THR A 14 18.52 8.49 10.63
C THR A 14 17.00 8.47 10.62
N PRO A 15 16.36 7.37 11.05
CA PRO A 15 14.89 7.27 11.10
C PRO A 15 14.23 8.44 11.83
N ALA A 16 14.80 8.90 12.94
CA ALA A 16 14.27 10.04 13.70
C ALA A 16 14.29 11.35 12.89
N ALA A 17 15.39 11.64 12.18
CA ALA A 17 15.51 12.85 11.38
C ALA A 17 14.59 12.87 10.14
N ALA A 18 14.21 11.69 9.66
CA ALA A 18 13.34 11.52 8.49
C ALA A 18 11.84 11.38 8.85
N THR A 19 11.51 11.43 10.14
CA THR A 19 10.12 11.29 10.61
C THR A 19 9.47 12.66 10.76
N THR A 20 8.35 12.83 10.06
CA THR A 20 7.47 14.00 10.21
C THR A 20 6.27 13.59 11.06
N THR A 21 5.94 14.41 12.05
CA THR A 21 4.82 14.15 12.97
C THR A 21 3.84 15.32 12.96
N HIS A 22 2.56 15.00 12.88
CA HIS A 22 1.45 15.94 12.99
C HIS A 22 0.55 15.52 14.14
N HIS A 23 0.14 16.50 14.96
CA HIS A 23 -0.78 16.30 16.08
C HIS A 23 -2.11 16.98 15.76
N GLN A 24 -3.20 16.22 15.88
CA GLN A 24 -4.55 16.74 15.66
C GLN A 24 -5.50 16.11 16.68
N ALA A 25 -6.11 16.95 17.54
CA ALA A 25 -6.95 16.50 18.66
C ALA A 25 -6.21 15.43 19.51
N ASN A 26 -6.83 14.27 19.71
CA ASN A 26 -6.26 13.16 20.47
C ASN A 26 -5.32 12.25 19.65
N PHE A 27 -5.01 12.59 18.39
CA PHE A 27 -4.25 11.73 17.51
C PHE A 27 -2.87 12.29 17.17
N THR A 28 -1.93 11.39 17.05
CA THR A 28 -0.59 11.61 16.48
C THR A 28 -0.47 10.84 15.18
N ILE A 29 -0.14 11.56 14.11
CA ILE A 29 0.06 11.01 12.77
C ILE A 29 1.54 11.17 12.44
N SER A 30 2.23 10.08 12.16
CA SER A 30 3.66 10.08 11.82
C SER A 30 3.90 9.47 10.45
N THR A 31 4.75 10.13 9.67
CA THR A 31 5.21 9.60 8.38
C THR A 31 6.73 9.61 8.35
N ARG A 32 7.33 8.61 7.74
CA ARG A 32 8.77 8.50 7.56
C ARG A 32 9.09 8.02 6.16
N LYS A 33 10.00 8.75 5.49
CA LYS A 33 10.48 8.44 4.14
C LYS A 33 11.99 8.37 4.14
N LEU A 34 12.49 7.20 3.87
CA LEU A 34 13.90 6.89 3.73
C LEU A 34 14.18 6.30 2.35
N PRO A 35 15.41 6.37 1.87
CA PRO A 35 15.79 5.75 0.61
C PRO A 35 15.56 4.23 0.60
N ILE A 36 15.68 3.64 -0.59
CA ILE A 36 15.67 2.19 -0.80
C ILE A 36 16.71 1.53 0.13
N LEU A 37 16.36 0.38 0.70
CA LEU A 37 17.27 -0.40 1.54
C LEU A 37 18.52 -0.83 0.74
N LYS A 38 19.64 -0.94 1.44
CA LYS A 38 20.85 -1.52 0.89
C LYS A 38 20.76 -3.06 0.84
N SER A 39 21.62 -3.70 0.06
CA SER A 39 21.61 -5.16 -0.15
C SER A 39 21.63 -5.97 1.15
N GLY A 40 22.51 -5.67 2.10
CA GLY A 40 22.58 -6.41 3.36
C GLY A 40 21.27 -6.45 4.15
N PRO A 41 20.61 -5.32 4.45
CA PRO A 41 19.26 -5.29 5.02
C PRO A 41 18.20 -6.03 4.17
N ILE A 42 18.26 -5.98 2.84
CA ILE A 42 17.36 -6.72 1.94
C ILE A 42 17.56 -8.22 2.13
N ASP A 43 18.81 -8.70 2.09
CA ASP A 43 19.14 -10.12 2.27
C ASP A 43 18.66 -10.63 3.64
N ALA A 44 18.87 -9.83 4.69
CA ALA A 44 18.41 -10.17 6.04
C ALA A 44 16.88 -10.21 6.13
N MET A 45 16.17 -9.31 5.45
CA MET A 45 14.70 -9.31 5.40
C MET A 45 14.19 -10.53 4.60
N SER A 46 14.78 -10.84 3.45
CA SER A 46 14.45 -12.02 2.64
C SER A 46 14.62 -13.31 3.43
N ALA A 47 15.77 -13.45 4.12
CA ALA A 47 16.02 -14.62 4.96
C ALA A 47 15.01 -14.77 6.11
N ARG A 48 14.62 -13.64 6.75
CA ARG A 48 13.66 -13.63 7.85
C ARG A 48 12.24 -13.95 7.39
N LEU A 49 11.81 -13.40 6.24
CA LEU A 49 10.48 -13.59 5.72
C LEU A 49 10.32 -14.89 4.92
N GLY A 50 11.41 -15.44 4.39
CA GLY A 50 11.41 -16.64 3.56
C GLY A 50 10.76 -16.46 2.20
N ILE A 51 10.75 -15.21 1.67
CA ILE A 51 10.23 -14.84 0.35
C ILE A 51 11.19 -13.90 -0.37
N PRO A 52 11.16 -13.83 -1.71
CA PRO A 52 11.84 -12.77 -2.45
C PRO A 52 11.35 -11.40 -2.03
N ILE A 53 12.23 -10.42 -2.02
CA ILE A 53 11.89 -9.03 -1.68
C ILE A 53 11.70 -8.23 -2.98
N PRO A 54 10.70 -7.31 -3.04
CA PRO A 54 10.54 -6.41 -4.18
C PRO A 54 11.82 -5.62 -4.49
N GLU A 55 12.07 -5.32 -5.76
CA GLU A 55 13.31 -4.67 -6.23
C GLU A 55 13.58 -3.33 -5.57
N MET A 56 12.52 -2.52 -5.40
CA MET A 56 12.60 -1.24 -4.71
C MET A 56 11.86 -1.32 -3.38
N ILE A 57 12.55 -1.78 -2.34
CA ILE A 57 12.00 -1.88 -0.97
C ILE A 57 12.44 -0.68 -0.12
N PHE A 58 11.46 0.04 0.42
CA PHE A 58 11.64 1.15 1.35
C PHE A 58 11.32 0.65 2.78
N GLY A 59 12.14 -0.28 3.27
CA GLY A 59 11.85 -1.07 4.48
C GLY A 59 11.72 -0.26 5.76
N ASP A 60 12.38 0.91 5.81
CA ASP A 60 12.31 1.82 6.96
C ASP A 60 11.18 2.86 6.85
N ASN A 61 10.43 2.86 5.74
CA ASN A 61 9.30 3.76 5.56
C ASN A 61 8.12 3.34 6.46
N LEU A 62 7.42 4.35 6.96
CA LEU A 62 6.34 4.17 7.93
C LEU A 62 5.24 5.21 7.72
N VAL A 63 4.00 4.79 7.86
CA VAL A 63 2.88 5.68 8.24
C VAL A 63 2.22 5.09 9.48
N SER A 64 2.07 5.91 10.52
CA SER A 64 1.47 5.51 11.80
C SER A 64 0.40 6.50 12.22
N ILE A 65 -0.68 5.98 12.78
CA ILE A 65 -1.74 6.74 13.43
C ILE A 65 -1.87 6.20 14.85
N THR A 66 -1.72 7.08 15.84
CA THR A 66 -1.84 6.71 17.25
C THR A 66 -2.91 7.56 17.92
N HIS A 67 -3.84 6.94 18.62
CA HIS A 67 -4.76 7.59 19.52
C HIS A 67 -4.13 7.68 20.92
N ASN A 68 -3.68 8.89 21.31
CA ASN A 68 -2.84 9.09 22.50
C ASN A 68 -3.51 8.64 23.81
N PRO A 69 -4.83 8.91 24.04
CA PRO A 69 -5.46 8.55 25.31
C PRO A 69 -5.60 7.04 25.54
N SER A 70 -5.80 6.23 24.49
CA SER A 70 -5.96 4.79 24.61
C SER A 70 -4.68 4.00 24.35
N GLY A 71 -3.70 4.62 23.68
CA GLY A 71 -2.53 3.92 23.17
C GLY A 71 -2.80 3.00 21.96
N TRP A 72 -4.01 3.03 21.40
CA TRP A 72 -4.29 2.35 20.15
C TRP A 72 -3.47 2.94 19.01
N SER A 73 -2.93 2.08 18.15
CA SER A 73 -2.28 2.54 16.93
C SER A 73 -2.51 1.60 15.76
N ILE A 74 -2.33 2.14 14.56
CA ILE A 74 -2.26 1.37 13.32
C ILE A 74 -1.06 1.84 12.51
N ASP A 75 -0.21 0.89 12.11
CA ASP A 75 1.03 1.13 11.42
C ASP A 75 1.04 0.47 10.05
N PHE A 76 1.63 1.16 9.07
CA PHE A 76 1.83 0.66 7.72
C PHE A 76 3.33 0.68 7.41
N THR A 77 3.90 -0.51 7.23
CA THR A 77 5.31 -0.73 6.89
C THR A 77 5.46 -1.78 5.81
N ALA A 78 6.56 -1.74 5.07
CA ALA A 78 6.85 -2.72 4.03
C ALA A 78 6.98 -4.14 4.61
N GLU A 79 7.72 -4.31 5.69
CA GLU A 79 7.94 -5.61 6.32
C GLU A 79 6.62 -6.24 6.80
N ALA A 80 5.75 -5.46 7.44
CA ALA A 80 4.46 -5.96 7.89
C ALA A 80 3.55 -6.34 6.72
N ALA A 81 3.64 -5.66 5.59
CA ALA A 81 2.89 -6.01 4.38
C ALA A 81 3.40 -7.32 3.77
N LEU A 82 4.70 -7.51 3.69
CA LEU A 82 5.32 -8.71 3.14
C LEU A 82 5.18 -9.93 4.07
N ASP A 83 5.13 -9.72 5.39
CA ASP A 83 4.96 -10.82 6.35
C ASP A 83 3.58 -11.50 6.26
N THR A 84 2.57 -10.79 5.73
CA THR A 84 1.23 -11.34 5.52
C THR A 84 1.05 -12.07 4.19
N VAL A 85 2.06 -12.09 3.34
CA VAL A 85 2.03 -12.82 2.06
C VAL A 85 2.05 -14.31 2.31
N ASP A 86 1.25 -15.07 1.55
CA ASP A 86 1.23 -16.53 1.61
C ASP A 86 2.55 -17.10 1.08
N LYS A 87 3.28 -17.75 1.99
CA LYS A 87 4.62 -18.29 1.72
C LYS A 87 4.57 -19.69 1.09
N THR A 88 3.39 -20.31 1.03
CA THR A 88 3.23 -21.66 0.45
C THR A 88 3.24 -21.64 -1.07
N GLY A 89 2.93 -20.50 -1.67
CA GLY A 89 2.77 -20.38 -3.12
C GLY A 89 1.45 -20.94 -3.68
N GLU A 90 0.62 -21.58 -2.85
CA GLU A 90 -0.63 -22.21 -3.30
C GLU A 90 -1.67 -21.20 -3.81
N ARG A 91 -1.62 -19.96 -3.29
CA ARG A 91 -2.52 -18.88 -3.68
C ARG A 91 -1.90 -17.86 -4.62
N MET A 92 -0.68 -18.09 -5.05
CA MET A 92 -0.01 -17.20 -6.00
C MET A 92 -0.68 -17.31 -7.37
N LEU A 93 -0.75 -16.19 -8.07
CA LEU A 93 -1.22 -16.16 -9.44
C LEU A 93 -0.30 -17.00 -10.33
N GLN A 94 -0.81 -18.11 -10.84
CA GLN A 94 -0.11 -18.91 -11.83
C GLN A 94 -0.39 -18.31 -13.21
N VAL A 95 0.52 -17.50 -13.72
CA VAL A 95 0.42 -16.95 -15.05
C VAL A 95 1.12 -17.90 -16.01
N ALA A 96 0.34 -18.49 -16.94
CA ALA A 96 0.93 -19.05 -18.14
C ALA A 96 1.33 -17.88 -19.04
N TYR A 97 2.61 -17.79 -19.38
CA TYR A 97 3.04 -16.78 -20.36
C TYR A 97 2.32 -17.03 -21.68
N ALA A 98 1.83 -15.96 -22.31
CA ALA A 98 1.31 -16.06 -23.67
C ALA A 98 2.42 -16.60 -24.58
N ASP A 99 2.08 -17.56 -25.45
CA ASP A 99 3.03 -18.19 -26.36
C ASP A 99 3.83 -17.18 -27.19
N GLU A 100 3.20 -16.06 -27.56
CA GLU A 100 3.83 -14.94 -28.27
C GLU A 100 4.93 -14.26 -27.44
N TRP A 101 4.72 -14.07 -26.14
CA TRP A 101 5.70 -13.45 -25.26
C TRP A 101 6.88 -14.39 -25.00
N SER A 102 6.61 -15.65 -24.70
CA SER A 102 7.62 -16.70 -24.54
C SER A 102 8.50 -16.83 -25.79
N SER A 103 7.86 -16.90 -26.97
CA SER A 103 8.56 -17.04 -28.27
C SER A 103 9.36 -15.77 -28.64
N SER A 104 8.98 -14.59 -28.20
CA SER A 104 9.72 -13.35 -28.46
C SER A 104 11.01 -13.29 -27.65
N ARG A 105 11.01 -13.83 -26.42
CA ARG A 105 12.20 -13.85 -25.54
C ARG A 105 13.16 -14.98 -25.85
N GLU A 106 12.69 -16.13 -26.35
CA GLU A 106 13.56 -17.21 -26.85
C GLU A 106 14.49 -16.73 -27.97
N LYS A 107 14.04 -15.76 -28.77
CA LYS A 107 14.84 -15.17 -29.86
C LYS A 107 15.86 -14.14 -29.42
N THR A 108 15.64 -13.47 -28.26
CA THR A 108 16.50 -12.38 -27.77
C THR A 108 17.49 -12.81 -26.70
N SER A 109 17.27 -13.97 -26.07
CA SER A 109 18.07 -14.45 -24.96
C SER A 109 18.52 -15.90 -25.18
N ALA A 110 19.40 -16.10 -26.16
CA ALA A 110 20.04 -17.39 -26.37
C ALA A 110 20.90 -17.76 -25.15
N GLY A 111 20.32 -18.44 -24.17
CA GLY A 111 20.98 -18.88 -22.93
C GLY A 111 20.13 -18.83 -21.68
N ILE A 112 18.97 -18.23 -21.70
CA ILE A 112 18.03 -18.26 -20.55
C ILE A 112 17.12 -19.49 -20.74
N SER A 113 17.47 -20.57 -20.06
CA SER A 113 16.69 -21.81 -20.08
C SER A 113 15.48 -21.83 -19.15
N GLU A 114 15.33 -20.81 -18.29
CA GLU A 114 14.26 -20.76 -17.31
C GLU A 114 13.63 -19.36 -17.29
N VAL A 115 12.32 -19.30 -17.56
CA VAL A 115 11.56 -18.07 -17.44
C VAL A 115 11.16 -17.92 -15.98
N VAL A 116 11.78 -16.99 -15.29
CA VAL A 116 11.45 -16.67 -13.89
C VAL A 116 10.04 -16.10 -13.84
N LYS A 117 9.15 -16.75 -13.10
CA LYS A 117 7.80 -16.22 -12.86
C LYS A 117 7.88 -15.09 -11.84
N PRO A 118 7.24 -13.94 -12.11
CA PRO A 118 7.21 -12.85 -11.14
C PRO A 118 6.53 -13.30 -9.84
N TYR A 119 7.10 -12.90 -8.71
CA TYR A 119 6.51 -13.19 -7.41
C TYR A 119 5.35 -12.24 -7.14
N ASP A 120 4.19 -12.78 -6.76
CA ASP A 120 2.99 -11.98 -6.53
C ASP A 120 2.76 -11.69 -5.04
N TRP A 121 3.33 -10.59 -4.56
CA TRP A 121 3.15 -10.14 -3.17
C TRP A 121 1.73 -9.66 -2.87
N SER A 122 0.92 -9.34 -3.88
CA SER A 122 -0.41 -8.79 -3.69
C SER A 122 -1.51 -9.83 -3.65
N TYR A 123 -1.28 -11.03 -4.20
CA TYR A 123 -2.34 -12.01 -4.40
C TYR A 123 -2.82 -12.64 -3.10
N SER A 124 -1.89 -13.05 -2.28
CA SER A 124 -2.14 -13.87 -1.10
C SER A 124 -2.11 -13.08 0.21
N THR A 125 -2.00 -11.77 0.14
CA THR A 125 -1.95 -10.95 1.34
C THR A 125 -3.32 -10.48 1.80
N SER A 126 -3.52 -10.48 3.11
CA SER A 126 -4.67 -9.86 3.79
C SER A 126 -4.29 -8.56 4.50
N TYR A 127 -3.15 -7.98 4.17
CA TYR A 127 -2.59 -6.83 4.85
C TYR A 127 -3.55 -5.62 4.86
N ARG A 128 -3.81 -5.11 6.06
CA ARG A 128 -4.70 -3.97 6.31
C ARG A 128 -4.12 -2.97 7.30
N GLY A 129 -2.78 -2.98 7.45
CA GLY A 129 -2.07 -2.31 8.53
C GLY A 129 -1.89 -3.23 9.75
N ARG A 130 -0.84 -2.98 10.53
CA ARG A 130 -0.61 -3.66 11.81
C ARG A 130 -1.25 -2.83 12.91
N GLU A 131 -2.21 -3.39 13.60
CA GLU A 131 -2.92 -2.75 14.70
C GLU A 131 -2.30 -3.16 16.03
N THR A 132 -2.14 -2.19 16.93
CA THR A 132 -1.74 -2.43 18.32
C THR A 132 -2.96 -2.21 19.20
N ALA A 133 -3.22 -3.18 20.08
CA ALA A 133 -4.33 -3.12 21.01
C ALA A 133 -4.19 -1.90 21.96
N PRO A 134 -5.30 -1.28 22.36
CA PRO A 134 -5.27 -0.21 23.32
C PRO A 134 -4.73 -0.68 24.66
N SER A 135 -4.00 0.21 25.34
CA SER A 135 -3.44 -0.05 26.69
C SER A 135 -4.46 0.13 27.82
N THR A 136 -5.64 0.65 27.51
CA THR A 136 -6.70 0.97 28.48
C THR A 136 -8.05 0.37 28.04
N ASP A 137 -8.99 0.22 29.01
CA ASP A 137 -10.37 -0.23 28.75
C ASP A 137 -11.20 0.71 27.87
N LYS A 138 -10.65 1.88 27.50
CA LYS A 138 -11.20 2.79 26.50
C LYS A 138 -10.83 2.33 25.08
N ALA A 139 -11.24 1.11 24.74
CA ALA A 139 -11.13 0.63 23.37
C ALA A 139 -11.90 1.57 22.42
N LEU A 140 -11.27 1.96 21.33
CA LEU A 140 -12.00 2.50 20.20
C LEU A 140 -13.06 1.47 19.81
N ALA A 141 -14.32 1.87 19.73
CA ALA A 141 -15.41 0.93 19.47
C ALA A 141 -15.20 0.23 18.12
N VAL A 142 -14.68 -0.98 18.16
CA VAL A 142 -14.61 -1.90 17.04
C VAL A 142 -15.87 -2.77 17.13
N GLY A 143 -16.89 -2.44 16.38
CA GLY A 143 -18.16 -3.14 16.43
C GLY A 143 -18.68 -3.51 15.04
N ASP A 144 -19.48 -4.57 14.97
CA ASP A 144 -20.16 -5.03 13.76
C ASP A 144 -21.11 -3.99 13.15
N ASN A 145 -21.46 -2.96 13.91
CA ASN A 145 -22.28 -1.82 13.50
C ASN A 145 -21.46 -0.56 13.18
N THR A 146 -20.20 -0.68 12.81
CA THR A 146 -19.37 0.46 12.44
C THR A 146 -19.99 1.19 11.25
N PRO A 147 -20.22 2.51 11.34
CA PRO A 147 -20.76 3.29 10.23
C PRO A 147 -19.79 3.24 9.04
N ALA A 148 -20.31 3.36 7.83
CA ALA A 148 -19.47 3.49 6.64
C ALA A 148 -18.75 4.85 6.65
N ILE A 149 -17.59 4.91 6.00
CA ILE A 149 -16.86 6.18 5.81
C ILE A 149 -17.78 7.22 5.15
N PRO A 150 -17.95 8.41 5.74
CA PRO A 150 -18.91 9.41 5.26
C PRO A 150 -18.38 10.13 4.01
N LEU A 151 -18.64 9.57 2.83
CA LEU A 151 -18.14 10.08 1.55
C LEU A 151 -18.53 11.52 1.27
N GLU A 152 -19.71 11.96 1.72
CA GLU A 152 -20.16 13.34 1.52
C GLU A 152 -19.30 14.36 2.29
N LEU A 153 -18.78 13.98 3.45
CA LEU A 153 -17.82 14.80 4.18
C LEU A 153 -16.47 14.88 3.47
N LEU A 154 -16.05 13.80 2.80
CA LEU A 154 -14.79 13.75 2.06
C LEU A 154 -14.82 14.54 0.75
N LYS A 155 -16.00 14.80 0.19
CA LYS A 155 -16.19 15.65 -1.00
C LYS A 155 -16.07 17.15 -0.70
N ARG A 156 -16.14 17.56 0.56
CA ARG A 156 -15.99 18.96 0.95
C ARG A 156 -14.58 19.43 0.69
N ARG A 157 -14.44 20.66 0.21
CA ARG A 157 -13.15 21.33 -0.02
C ARG A 157 -12.62 21.94 1.28
N ASP A 158 -12.35 21.11 2.27
CA ASP A 158 -11.73 21.59 3.50
C ASP A 158 -10.23 21.78 3.29
N PRO A 159 -9.62 22.78 3.96
CA PRO A 159 -8.18 22.97 3.94
C PRO A 159 -7.45 21.72 4.45
N ILE A 160 -6.42 21.32 3.75
CA ILE A 160 -5.53 20.24 4.16
C ILE A 160 -4.46 20.83 5.06
N LEU A 161 -4.42 20.38 6.32
CA LEU A 161 -3.45 20.82 7.31
C LEU A 161 -2.14 20.04 7.22
N PHE A 162 -2.25 18.74 6.90
CA PHE A 162 -1.11 17.86 6.69
C PHE A 162 -1.46 16.84 5.61
N SER A 163 -0.51 16.56 4.73
CA SER A 163 -0.64 15.47 3.75
C SER A 163 0.71 14.89 3.43
N ASP A 164 0.75 13.58 3.27
CA ASP A 164 1.94 12.88 2.84
C ASP A 164 1.59 11.64 2.03
N GLU A 165 2.56 11.18 1.23
CA GLU A 165 2.51 9.95 0.49
C GLU A 165 3.82 9.18 0.69
N VAL A 166 3.71 7.95 1.13
CA VAL A 166 4.82 7.07 1.47
C VAL A 166 4.72 5.80 0.66
N VAL A 167 5.73 5.53 -0.17
CA VAL A 167 5.87 4.24 -0.87
C VAL A 167 6.54 3.26 0.08
N LEU A 168 6.00 2.06 0.19
CA LEU A 168 6.55 0.97 1.00
C LEU A 168 7.43 0.05 0.16
N TYR A 169 6.96 -0.35 -1.01
CA TYR A 169 7.76 -1.04 -2.01
C TYR A 169 7.19 -0.86 -3.41
N GLU A 170 8.03 -1.12 -4.39
CA GLU A 170 7.68 -1.17 -5.82
C GLU A 170 8.51 -2.25 -6.49
N SER A 171 7.95 -2.93 -7.50
CA SER A 171 8.61 -3.92 -8.34
C SER A 171 8.06 -3.88 -9.75
N GLU A 172 8.91 -4.02 -10.73
CA GLU A 172 8.54 -4.12 -12.14
C GLU A 172 8.13 -5.55 -12.55
N LEU A 173 8.08 -6.49 -11.58
CA LEU A 173 7.69 -7.89 -11.83
C LEU A 173 8.48 -8.52 -12.99
N ASP A 174 9.81 -8.36 -12.99
CA ASP A 174 10.69 -8.83 -14.04
C ASP A 174 10.29 -8.34 -15.45
N ASP A 175 9.99 -7.05 -15.60
CA ASP A 175 9.49 -6.42 -16.83
C ASP A 175 8.11 -6.89 -17.29
N ASN A 176 7.38 -7.63 -16.48
CA ASN A 176 6.06 -8.15 -16.85
C ASN A 176 4.89 -7.31 -16.33
N GLY A 177 5.16 -6.22 -15.66
CA GLY A 177 4.15 -5.35 -15.08
C GLY A 177 4.67 -4.52 -13.94
N ILE A 178 3.82 -4.18 -12.99
CA ILE A 178 4.18 -3.40 -11.80
C ILE A 178 3.41 -3.89 -10.58
N SER A 179 4.10 -3.94 -9.44
CA SER A 179 3.49 -4.08 -8.13
C SER A 179 3.97 -2.95 -7.23
N ILE A 180 3.04 -2.22 -6.61
CA ILE A 180 3.36 -1.10 -5.74
C ILE A 180 2.47 -1.09 -4.51
N VAL A 181 3.05 -0.79 -3.34
CA VAL A 181 2.30 -0.47 -2.13
C VAL A 181 2.65 0.92 -1.67
N SER A 182 1.64 1.78 -1.60
CA SER A 182 1.77 3.14 -1.13
C SER A 182 0.71 3.48 -0.09
N VAL A 183 1.04 4.43 0.78
CA VAL A 183 0.15 4.93 1.82
C VAL A 183 0.06 6.45 1.69
N LYS A 184 -1.17 6.95 1.51
CA LYS A 184 -1.46 8.39 1.42
C LYS A 184 -2.27 8.80 2.63
N VAL A 185 -1.87 9.88 3.29
CA VAL A 185 -2.61 10.47 4.41
C VAL A 185 -2.96 11.92 4.10
N ARG A 186 -4.17 12.32 4.48
CA ARG A 186 -4.65 13.69 4.42
C ARG A 186 -5.37 14.03 5.71
N VAL A 187 -4.90 15.06 6.40
CA VAL A 187 -5.45 15.56 7.64
C VAL A 187 -6.12 16.91 7.37
N MET A 188 -7.36 17.04 7.76
CA MET A 188 -8.16 18.25 7.73
C MET A 188 -8.52 18.62 9.18
N GLN A 189 -9.11 19.77 9.41
CA GLN A 189 -9.34 20.28 10.75
C GLN A 189 -10.13 19.31 11.66
N ARG A 190 -11.17 18.66 11.14
CA ARG A 190 -12.06 17.80 11.93
C ARG A 190 -11.97 16.31 11.60
N ARG A 191 -11.19 15.95 10.60
CA ARG A 191 -11.12 14.57 10.09
C ARG A 191 -9.84 14.26 9.36
N MET A 192 -9.58 12.99 9.21
CA MET A 192 -8.46 12.48 8.43
C MET A 192 -8.91 11.30 7.57
N LEU A 193 -8.26 11.12 6.43
CA LEU A 193 -8.34 9.92 5.63
C LEU A 193 -6.94 9.41 5.32
N LEU A 194 -6.71 8.12 5.60
CA LEU A 194 -5.55 7.37 5.13
C LEU A 194 -6.02 6.34 4.09
N LEU A 195 -5.27 6.19 3.02
CA LEU A 195 -5.44 5.16 2.00
C LEU A 195 -4.13 4.38 1.87
N CYS A 196 -4.12 3.12 2.30
CA CYS A 196 -3.10 2.17 1.91
C CYS A 196 -3.58 1.42 0.66
N ARG A 197 -2.85 1.53 -0.43
CA ARG A 197 -3.15 0.88 -1.70
C ARG A 197 -2.08 -0.12 -2.07
N MET A 198 -2.51 -1.35 -2.31
CA MET A 198 -1.73 -2.35 -2.99
C MET A 198 -2.24 -2.43 -4.43
N PHE A 199 -1.43 -1.99 -5.37
CA PHE A 199 -1.72 -2.03 -6.79
C PHE A 199 -0.81 -3.04 -7.46
N MET A 200 -1.37 -3.88 -8.33
CA MET A 200 -0.63 -4.77 -9.21
C MET A 200 -1.25 -4.73 -10.59
N ARG A 201 -0.39 -4.64 -11.58
CA ARG A 201 -0.72 -4.84 -12.98
C ARG A 201 0.26 -5.86 -13.54
N LEU A 202 -0.25 -6.96 -14.04
CA LEU A 202 0.50 -7.89 -14.84
C LEU A 202 0.10 -7.69 -16.30
N ASP A 203 1.04 -7.31 -17.14
CA ASP A 203 0.78 -6.83 -18.48
C ASP A 203 0.11 -7.91 -19.33
N SER A 204 -0.94 -7.49 -20.01
CA SER A 204 -1.81 -8.34 -20.83
C SER A 204 -2.62 -9.40 -20.07
N VAL A 205 -2.50 -9.50 -18.76
CA VAL A 205 -3.16 -10.53 -17.93
C VAL A 205 -4.21 -9.93 -17.01
N VAL A 206 -3.78 -9.20 -15.97
CA VAL A 206 -4.65 -8.80 -14.87
C VAL A 206 -4.25 -7.45 -14.26
N VAL A 207 -5.25 -6.72 -13.76
CA VAL A 207 -5.06 -5.56 -12.90
C VAL A 207 -5.76 -5.83 -11.57
N ARG A 208 -5.06 -5.58 -10.47
CA ARG A 208 -5.57 -5.79 -9.12
C ARG A 208 -5.35 -4.56 -8.25
N VAL A 209 -6.36 -4.20 -7.46
CA VAL A 209 -6.28 -3.13 -6.48
C VAL A 209 -6.85 -3.62 -5.17
N ARG A 210 -6.09 -3.44 -4.09
CA ARG A 210 -6.53 -3.66 -2.72
C ARG A 210 -6.34 -2.38 -1.92
N ASP A 211 -7.41 -1.85 -1.39
CA ASP A 211 -7.43 -0.60 -0.66
C ASP A 211 -7.83 -0.85 0.79
N THR A 212 -6.99 -0.39 1.72
CA THR A 212 -7.37 -0.20 3.11
C THR A 212 -7.54 1.30 3.36
N ARG A 213 -8.73 1.72 3.80
CA ARG A 213 -9.02 3.10 4.15
C ARG A 213 -9.22 3.21 5.65
N VAL A 214 -8.55 4.17 6.26
CA VAL A 214 -8.74 4.53 7.67
C VAL A 214 -9.24 5.96 7.72
N TYR A 215 -10.46 6.14 8.21
CA TYR A 215 -11.07 7.44 8.46
C TYR A 215 -11.07 7.70 9.96
N VAL A 216 -10.72 8.92 10.34
CA VAL A 216 -10.79 9.38 11.73
C VAL A 216 -11.63 10.63 11.78
N ASP A 217 -12.59 10.67 12.69
CA ASP A 217 -13.32 11.87 13.10
C ASP A 217 -12.70 12.37 14.41
N PHE A 218 -12.09 13.55 14.37
CA PHE A 218 -11.36 14.11 15.51
C PHE A 218 -12.26 14.70 16.61
N ASP A 219 -13.53 14.95 16.31
CA ASP A 219 -14.46 15.48 17.29
C ASP A 219 -15.04 14.37 18.18
N THR A 220 -15.10 13.16 17.68
CA THR A 220 -15.74 12.00 18.34
C THR A 220 -14.77 10.87 18.65
N ASP A 221 -13.49 11.00 18.26
CA ASP A 221 -12.46 9.94 18.31
C ASP A 221 -12.87 8.65 17.58
N LEU A 222 -13.84 8.74 16.64
CA LEU A 222 -14.30 7.59 15.88
C LEU A 222 -13.27 7.23 14.82
N VAL A 223 -12.88 5.95 14.79
CA VAL A 223 -12.04 5.37 13.73
C VAL A 223 -12.84 4.36 12.94
N ILE A 224 -12.84 4.50 11.62
CA ILE A 224 -13.47 3.57 10.69
C ILE A 224 -12.40 3.01 9.78
N ARG A 225 -12.29 1.68 9.70
CA ARG A 225 -11.41 0.99 8.76
C ARG A 225 -12.25 0.21 7.76
N GLU A 226 -12.06 0.48 6.48
CA GLU A 226 -12.69 -0.24 5.37
C GLU A 226 -11.64 -0.90 4.50
N TYR A 227 -11.96 -2.08 3.99
CA TYR A 227 -11.11 -2.80 3.05
C TYR A 227 -11.90 -3.13 1.79
N THR A 228 -11.27 -2.97 0.64
CA THR A 228 -11.83 -3.36 -0.66
C THR A 228 -10.77 -4.06 -1.49
N ALA A 229 -11.16 -5.14 -2.17
CA ALA A 229 -10.30 -5.84 -3.12
C ALA A 229 -11.03 -5.93 -4.45
N ARG A 230 -10.32 -5.65 -5.55
CA ARG A 230 -10.84 -5.73 -6.92
C ARG A 230 -9.79 -6.30 -7.84
N GLU A 231 -10.25 -7.09 -8.78
CA GLU A 231 -9.44 -7.67 -9.82
C GLU A 231 -10.24 -7.71 -11.11
N ASP A 232 -9.59 -7.42 -12.23
CA ASP A 232 -10.19 -7.55 -13.57
C ASP A 232 -9.11 -7.88 -14.60
N GLY A 233 -9.51 -8.52 -15.69
CA GLY A 233 -8.63 -8.81 -16.82
C GLY A 233 -8.11 -7.52 -17.45
N PHE A 234 -6.82 -7.51 -17.83
CA PHE A 234 -6.15 -6.33 -18.39
C PHE A 234 -6.90 -5.74 -19.60
N SER A 235 -7.44 -6.59 -20.48
CA SER A 235 -8.19 -6.18 -21.67
C SER A 235 -9.49 -5.41 -21.32
N ASN A 236 -10.15 -5.78 -20.22
CA ASN A 236 -11.36 -5.12 -19.75
C ASN A 236 -11.05 -3.72 -19.23
N VAL A 237 -9.99 -3.57 -18.45
CA VAL A 237 -9.53 -2.28 -17.91
C VAL A 237 -9.12 -1.35 -19.05
N LYS A 238 -8.38 -1.84 -20.04
CA LYS A 238 -7.95 -1.07 -21.21
C LYS A 238 -9.13 -0.56 -22.04
N ARG A 239 -10.18 -1.37 -22.20
CA ARG A 239 -11.40 -1.01 -22.95
C ARG A 239 -12.19 0.13 -22.33
N VAL A 240 -12.13 0.29 -21.01
CA VAL A 240 -12.81 1.37 -20.27
C VAL A 240 -12.07 2.71 -20.37
N GLY A 241 -10.93 2.76 -21.05
CA GLY A 241 -10.16 4.00 -21.26
C GLY A 241 -9.51 4.55 -20.00
N LEU A 242 -9.36 3.73 -18.98
CA LEU A 242 -8.58 4.07 -17.81
C LEU A 242 -7.09 4.00 -18.18
N SER A 243 -6.52 5.13 -18.57
CA SER A 243 -5.09 5.33 -18.43
C SER A 243 -4.81 5.28 -16.93
N CYS A 244 -4.42 4.09 -16.45
CA CYS A 244 -4.14 3.83 -15.05
C CYS A 244 -2.83 4.51 -14.66
N LEU A 245 -2.87 5.83 -14.52
CA LEU A 245 -1.89 6.55 -13.74
C LEU A 245 -2.31 6.42 -12.26
N PRO A 246 -1.40 6.08 -11.35
CA PRO A 246 -1.70 5.90 -9.93
C PRO A 246 -2.44 7.08 -9.30
N ASP A 247 -2.24 8.29 -9.83
CA ASP A 247 -2.78 9.53 -9.28
C ASP A 247 -4.26 9.81 -9.62
N SER A 248 -4.78 9.28 -10.73
CA SER A 248 -6.17 9.54 -11.15
C SER A 248 -7.19 8.65 -10.45
N LEU A 249 -6.76 7.55 -9.82
CA LEU A 249 -7.63 6.57 -9.18
C LEU A 249 -8.20 7.03 -7.83
N MET A 250 -7.68 8.09 -7.21
CA MET A 250 -8.24 8.61 -5.95
C MET A 250 -9.67 9.14 -6.11
N LEU A 251 -10.02 9.70 -7.25
CA LEU A 251 -11.36 10.26 -7.53
C LEU A 251 -12.29 9.29 -8.25
N CYS A 252 -11.77 8.42 -9.13
CA CYS A 252 -12.60 7.49 -9.91
C CYS A 252 -13.18 6.32 -9.09
N SER A 253 -12.56 5.93 -7.97
CA SER A 253 -13.04 4.81 -7.17
C SER A 253 -14.34 5.11 -6.41
N LEU A 254 -14.74 6.39 -6.30
CA LEU A 254 -15.90 6.80 -5.51
C LEU A 254 -17.24 6.72 -6.26
N THR A 255 -17.26 6.71 -7.60
CA THR A 255 -18.49 6.95 -8.32
C THR A 255 -19.03 5.83 -9.22
N ARG A 256 -18.26 4.79 -9.54
CA ARG A 256 -18.70 3.85 -10.60
C ARG A 256 -18.44 2.34 -10.39
N TRP A 257 -18.10 1.89 -9.19
CA TRP A 257 -17.85 0.47 -8.95
C TRP A 257 -18.88 -0.10 -8.00
N HIS A 258 -19.66 -1.08 -8.46
CA HIS A 258 -20.62 -1.80 -7.63
C HIS A 258 -19.92 -2.46 -6.44
N ARG A 259 -20.51 -2.27 -5.29
CA ARG A 259 -20.15 -2.85 -4.00
C ARG A 259 -20.15 -4.38 -4.12
N ILE A 260 -18.98 -5.02 -4.14
CA ILE A 260 -18.86 -6.45 -3.88
C ILE A 260 -18.41 -6.59 -2.42
N SER A 261 -19.31 -7.16 -1.61
CA SER A 261 -19.19 -7.59 -0.21
C SER A 261 -18.19 -6.83 0.67
N SER A 262 -18.74 -5.99 1.53
CA SER A 262 -18.07 -5.50 2.73
C SER A 262 -17.95 -6.65 3.74
N TRP A 263 -16.75 -7.15 3.98
CA TRP A 263 -16.47 -7.84 5.22
C TRP A 263 -16.20 -6.77 6.27
N ARG A 264 -17.05 -6.74 7.28
CA ARG A 264 -16.82 -5.95 8.50
C ARG A 264 -15.92 -6.79 9.39
N ALA A 265 -14.82 -6.20 9.87
CA ALA A 265 -14.00 -6.82 10.92
C ALA A 265 -14.68 -6.62 12.27
#